data_fb3bd41a0bdca442df1831f85666a40e
#
_entry.id   fb3bd41a0bdca442df1831f85666a40e
#
_cell.length_a   1.000
_cell.length_b   1.000
_cell.length_c   1.000
_cell.angle_alpha   90.00
_cell.angle_beta   90.00
_cell.angle_gamma   90.00
#
_symmetry.space_group_name_H-M   'P 1'
#
loop_
_entity.id
_entity.type
_entity.pdbx_description
1 polymer ?
#
loop_
_entity_poly.entity_id
_entity_poly.type
_entity_poly.pdbx_seq_one_letter_code
_entity_poly.pdbx_strand_id
1 'polypeptide(L)'
;MNDTITEINKDTFWGLIREARDACGQDMSAMVEHLKGRLVSMGAEQAQSFHDITQAYEDLAYKYGLWDAAEIIKEYGCSDDGFIDFRAWLIAQGKEVYLAALADPDSLAEVEPYGDCSFEQMSYVGEYAYKQLTGKSTYEQTEQRKYKKLVSELKRDITYKDGIQFPREGAELKQFLPQLCAKYPDRWLEPHWIFDLKVARELFHAGKVHDHQQVCKKRNRGHGGEAR
;
A
#
# COMPACT_ATOMS: atom_id res chain seq x y z
N MET A 1 -13.77 29.83 16.71
CA MET A 1 -12.39 29.45 17.09
C MET A 1 -11.91 28.47 16.07
N ASN A 2 -10.96 28.86 15.23
CA ASN A 2 -10.30 27.92 14.32
C ASN A 2 -9.32 27.13 15.16
N ASP A 3 -9.66 25.88 15.50
CA ASP A 3 -8.65 24.95 16.00
C ASP A 3 -7.65 24.70 14.84
N THR A 4 -6.53 25.36 14.92
CA THR A 4 -5.41 25.13 13.98
C THR A 4 -4.90 23.72 14.26
N ILE A 5 -5.23 22.77 13.39
CA ILE A 5 -4.69 21.42 13.45
C ILE A 5 -3.18 21.54 13.26
N THR A 6 -2.43 21.33 14.32
CA THR A 6 -0.98 21.52 14.34
C THR A 6 -0.23 20.38 13.68
N GLU A 7 -0.85 19.19 13.60
CA GLU A 7 -0.22 17.98 13.00
C GLU A 7 -1.32 17.01 12.58
N ILE A 8 -1.19 16.36 11.41
CA ILE A 8 -2.10 15.28 11.01
C ILE A 8 -1.74 14.03 11.80
N ASN A 9 -2.70 13.51 12.56
CA ASN A 9 -2.64 12.19 13.16
C ASN A 9 -3.41 11.17 12.29
N LYS A 10 -3.37 9.89 12.69
CA LYS A 10 -4.04 8.80 11.97
C LYS A 10 -5.55 9.02 11.78
N ASP A 11 -6.23 9.61 12.76
CA ASP A 11 -7.69 9.79 12.69
C ASP A 11 -8.04 10.95 11.74
N THR A 12 -7.26 12.04 11.77
CA THR A 12 -7.36 13.13 10.80
C THR A 12 -7.04 12.63 9.38
N PHE A 13 -6.01 11.81 9.21
CA PHE A 13 -5.64 11.20 7.93
C PHE A 13 -6.81 10.41 7.33
N TRP A 14 -7.38 9.47 8.09
CA TRP A 14 -8.52 8.68 7.62
C TRP A 14 -9.79 9.50 7.44
N GLY A 15 -9.93 10.58 8.23
CA GLY A 15 -11.00 11.56 8.05
C GLY A 15 -10.94 12.27 6.70
N LEU A 16 -9.74 12.69 6.27
CA LEU A 16 -9.51 13.31 4.96
C LEU A 16 -9.79 12.33 3.81
N ILE A 17 -9.34 11.08 3.93
CA ILE A 17 -9.62 10.04 2.93
C ILE A 17 -11.14 9.83 2.80
N ARG A 18 -11.86 9.73 3.92
CA ARG A 18 -13.32 9.57 3.91
C ARG A 18 -14.02 10.79 3.27
N GLU A 19 -13.64 12.01 3.65
CA GLU A 19 -14.16 13.25 3.08
C GLU A 19 -14.00 13.26 1.55
N ALA A 20 -12.81 12.88 1.06
CA ALA A 20 -12.54 12.86 -0.38
C ALA A 20 -13.36 11.79 -1.11
N ARG A 21 -13.51 10.59 -0.52
CA ARG A 21 -14.35 9.53 -1.08
C ARG A 21 -15.82 9.92 -1.13
N ASP A 22 -16.33 10.55 -0.07
CA ASP A 22 -17.74 11.01 -0.02
C ASP A 22 -18.01 12.10 -1.06
N ALA A 23 -17.02 12.96 -1.33
CA ALA A 23 -17.14 14.05 -2.30
C ALA A 23 -16.94 13.59 -3.76
N CYS A 24 -16.05 12.64 -4.02
CA CYS A 24 -15.57 12.31 -5.37
C CYS A 24 -15.96 10.90 -5.84
N GLY A 25 -16.44 10.02 -4.93
CA GLY A 25 -16.75 8.63 -5.25
C GLY A 25 -15.52 7.88 -5.74
N GLN A 26 -15.61 7.30 -6.95
CA GLN A 26 -14.52 6.54 -7.60
C GLN A 26 -13.71 7.37 -8.60
N ASP A 27 -13.94 8.68 -8.69
CA ASP A 27 -13.14 9.58 -9.54
C ASP A 27 -11.79 9.87 -8.86
N MET A 28 -10.78 9.11 -9.27
CA MET A 28 -9.43 9.20 -8.71
C MET A 28 -8.80 10.59 -8.93
N SER A 29 -9.02 11.21 -10.09
CA SER A 29 -8.47 12.53 -10.39
C SER A 29 -9.12 13.62 -9.53
N ALA A 30 -10.43 13.56 -9.37
CA ALA A 30 -11.16 14.47 -8.47
C ALA A 30 -10.72 14.27 -7.02
N MET A 31 -10.48 13.02 -6.58
CA MET A 31 -10.01 12.71 -5.23
C MET A 31 -8.61 13.30 -4.96
N VAL A 32 -7.68 13.21 -5.93
CA VAL A 32 -6.35 13.84 -5.82
C VAL A 32 -6.47 15.35 -5.65
N GLU A 33 -7.24 16.02 -6.51
CA GLU A 33 -7.37 17.48 -6.46
C GLU A 33 -8.09 17.94 -5.18
N HIS A 34 -9.10 17.18 -4.71
CA HIS A 34 -9.79 17.46 -3.44
C HIS A 34 -8.81 17.39 -2.26
N LEU A 35 -8.11 16.26 -2.11
CA LEU A 35 -7.14 16.06 -1.01
C LEU A 35 -6.01 17.09 -1.06
N LYS A 36 -5.45 17.34 -2.23
CA LYS A 36 -4.40 18.35 -2.44
C LYS A 36 -4.89 19.74 -2.03
N GLY A 37 -6.09 20.14 -2.46
CA GLY A 37 -6.70 21.42 -2.08
C GLY A 37 -6.90 21.55 -0.57
N ARG A 38 -7.37 20.47 0.09
CA ARG A 38 -7.49 20.42 1.55
C ARG A 38 -6.14 20.58 2.25
N LEU A 39 -5.12 19.84 1.82
CA LEU A 39 -3.77 19.90 2.40
C LEU A 39 -3.12 21.26 2.20
N VAL A 40 -3.28 21.87 1.02
CA VAL A 40 -2.80 23.23 0.75
C VAL A 40 -3.45 24.22 1.72
N SER A 41 -4.76 24.10 1.99
CA SER A 41 -5.46 24.97 2.95
C SER A 41 -5.03 24.75 4.40
N MET A 42 -4.52 23.57 4.74
CA MET A 42 -4.05 23.22 6.09
C MET A 42 -2.60 23.67 6.33
N GLY A 43 -1.76 23.67 5.30
CA GLY A 43 -0.36 24.14 5.37
C GLY A 43 0.68 23.04 5.14
N ALA A 44 1.94 23.48 5.06
CA ALA A 44 3.04 22.60 4.64
C ALA A 44 3.35 21.47 5.64
N GLU A 45 3.27 21.73 6.93
CA GLU A 45 3.51 20.68 7.96
C GLU A 45 2.46 19.57 7.88
N GLN A 46 1.20 19.92 7.60
CA GLN A 46 0.12 18.98 7.42
C GLN A 46 0.28 18.17 6.13
N ALA A 47 0.72 18.81 5.04
CA ALA A 47 1.03 18.12 3.80
C ALA A 47 2.19 17.12 3.97
N GLN A 48 3.25 17.49 4.71
CA GLN A 48 4.34 16.58 5.07
C GLN A 48 3.84 15.40 5.93
N SER A 49 3.06 15.69 6.98
CA SER A 49 2.52 14.65 7.86
C SER A 49 1.61 13.67 7.08
N PHE A 50 0.79 14.17 6.18
CA PHE A 50 -0.06 13.34 5.32
C PHE A 50 0.78 12.42 4.42
N HIS A 51 1.83 12.97 3.80
CA HIS A 51 2.77 12.18 3.00
C HIS A 51 3.43 11.08 3.82
N ASP A 52 4.00 11.41 4.98
CA ASP A 52 4.69 10.44 5.83
C ASP A 52 3.75 9.32 6.32
N ILE A 53 2.48 9.64 6.64
CA ILE A 53 1.47 8.64 7.02
C ILE A 53 1.09 7.76 5.82
N THR A 54 0.94 8.33 4.62
CA THR A 54 0.65 7.57 3.40
C THR A 54 1.77 6.55 3.15
N GLN A 55 3.02 6.98 3.13
CA GLN A 55 4.18 6.10 2.95
C GLN A 55 4.25 5.01 4.04
N ALA A 56 3.95 5.37 5.30
CA ALA A 56 3.96 4.40 6.39
C ALA A 56 2.88 3.33 6.23
N TYR A 57 1.66 3.68 5.78
CA TYR A 57 0.62 2.69 5.49
C TYR A 57 0.96 1.84 4.26
N GLU A 58 1.59 2.40 3.23
CA GLU A 58 2.11 1.63 2.10
C GLU A 58 3.17 0.60 2.54
N ASP A 59 4.12 0.99 3.39
CA ASP A 59 5.13 0.08 3.95
C ASP A 59 4.50 -1.04 4.80
N LEU A 60 3.51 -0.70 5.63
CA LEU A 60 2.80 -1.66 6.48
C LEU A 60 1.98 -2.67 5.67
N ALA A 61 1.46 -2.25 4.52
CA ALA A 61 0.71 -3.09 3.59
C ALA A 61 1.60 -3.91 2.65
N TYR A 62 2.93 -3.76 2.70
CA TYR A 62 3.83 -4.52 1.84
C TYR A 62 3.97 -5.96 2.33
N LYS A 63 2.98 -6.79 2.01
CA LYS A 63 2.85 -8.19 2.43
C LYS A 63 2.54 -9.08 1.23
N TYR A 64 3.17 -10.26 1.18
CA TYR A 64 2.96 -11.20 0.08
C TYR A 64 1.50 -11.66 -0.06
N GLY A 65 0.84 -12.01 1.05
CA GLY A 65 -0.55 -12.44 0.96
C GLY A 65 -1.52 -11.35 0.49
N LEU A 66 -1.17 -10.07 0.68
CA LEU A 66 -1.90 -8.96 0.08
C LEU A 66 -1.54 -8.80 -1.40
N TRP A 67 -0.29 -9.07 -1.78
CA TRP A 67 0.12 -9.10 -3.18
C TRP A 67 -0.52 -10.26 -3.93
N ASP A 68 -0.62 -11.45 -3.31
CA ASP A 68 -1.39 -12.59 -3.84
C ASP A 68 -2.84 -12.17 -4.17
N ALA A 69 -3.47 -11.40 -3.28
CA ALA A 69 -4.82 -10.87 -3.53
C ALA A 69 -4.85 -9.86 -4.69
N ALA A 70 -3.88 -8.94 -4.76
CA ALA A 70 -3.76 -7.98 -5.85
C ALA A 70 -3.56 -8.67 -7.19
N GLU A 71 -2.74 -9.74 -7.23
CA GLU A 71 -2.50 -10.57 -8.41
C GLU A 71 -3.79 -11.18 -8.98
N ILE A 72 -4.69 -11.62 -8.08
CA ILE A 72 -5.98 -12.18 -8.49
C ILE A 72 -6.96 -11.09 -8.94
N ILE A 73 -7.00 -9.95 -8.24
CA ILE A 73 -8.00 -8.90 -8.50
C ILE A 73 -7.69 -8.16 -9.80
N LYS A 74 -6.44 -7.84 -10.07
CA LYS A 74 -6.02 -7.12 -11.29
C LYS A 74 -6.11 -8.02 -12.51
N GLU A 75 -6.64 -7.48 -13.61
CA GLU A 75 -6.94 -8.28 -14.82
C GLU A 75 -5.69 -8.88 -15.47
N TYR A 76 -4.57 -8.16 -15.41
CA TYR A 76 -3.31 -8.55 -16.07
C TYR A 76 -2.21 -8.92 -15.09
N GLY A 77 -2.60 -9.31 -13.86
CA GLY A 77 -1.65 -9.59 -12.78
C GLY A 77 -1.09 -8.33 -12.13
N CYS A 78 -0.13 -8.49 -11.22
CA CYS A 78 0.36 -7.42 -10.37
C CYS A 78 1.89 -7.44 -10.26
N SER A 79 2.58 -6.65 -11.09
CA SER A 79 4.03 -6.45 -10.98
C SER A 79 4.42 -5.76 -9.67
N ASP A 80 5.71 -5.64 -9.38
CA ASP A 80 6.23 -4.92 -8.22
C ASP A 80 5.75 -3.45 -8.20
N ASP A 81 5.87 -2.76 -9.33
CA ASP A 81 5.35 -1.39 -9.49
C ASP A 81 3.82 -1.37 -9.36
N GLY A 82 3.11 -2.32 -10.01
CA GLY A 82 1.66 -2.44 -9.89
C GLY A 82 1.19 -2.71 -8.47
N PHE A 83 2.01 -3.34 -7.63
CA PHE A 83 1.70 -3.52 -6.22
C PHE A 83 1.93 -2.25 -5.39
N ILE A 84 2.82 -1.35 -5.78
CA ILE A 84 2.92 -0.02 -5.20
C ILE A 84 1.58 0.72 -5.41
N ASP A 85 1.12 0.78 -6.65
CA ASP A 85 -0.13 1.44 -7.03
C ASP A 85 -1.37 0.82 -6.39
N PHE A 86 -1.38 -0.52 -6.24
CA PHE A 86 -2.44 -1.23 -5.55
C PHE A 86 -2.53 -0.86 -4.06
N ARG A 87 -1.41 -0.73 -3.37
CA ARG A 87 -1.40 -0.32 -1.95
C ARG A 87 -1.92 1.11 -1.77
N ALA A 88 -1.57 2.01 -2.68
CA ALA A 88 -2.10 3.37 -2.72
C ALA A 88 -3.62 3.36 -3.00
N TRP A 89 -4.09 2.53 -3.95
CA TRP A 89 -5.51 2.29 -4.19
C TRP A 89 -6.21 1.75 -2.95
N LEU A 90 -5.59 0.81 -2.23
CA LEU A 90 -6.15 0.23 -1.00
C LEU A 90 -6.32 1.28 0.11
N ILE A 91 -5.37 2.20 0.29
CA ILE A 91 -5.50 3.34 1.20
C ILE A 91 -6.71 4.19 0.81
N ALA A 92 -6.89 4.47 -0.47
CA ALA A 92 -8.02 5.23 -0.99
C ALA A 92 -9.39 4.55 -0.76
N GLN A 93 -9.44 3.23 -0.50
CA GLN A 93 -10.68 2.55 -0.08
C GLN A 93 -11.14 2.93 1.34
N GLY A 94 -10.30 3.58 2.14
CA GLY A 94 -10.60 4.00 3.51
C GLY A 94 -10.16 2.98 4.56
N LYS A 95 -10.23 3.44 5.83
CA LYS A 95 -9.67 2.75 7.00
C LYS A 95 -10.18 1.32 7.16
N GLU A 96 -11.49 1.15 7.05
CA GLU A 96 -12.17 -0.12 7.30
C GLU A 96 -11.72 -1.18 6.30
N VAL A 97 -11.70 -0.84 5.00
CA VAL A 97 -11.27 -1.74 3.93
C VAL A 97 -9.77 -2.04 4.05
N TYR A 98 -8.95 -1.02 4.32
CA TYR A 98 -7.51 -1.17 4.49
C TYR A 98 -7.17 -2.14 5.65
N LEU A 99 -7.77 -1.93 6.82
CA LEU A 99 -7.53 -2.78 7.99
C LEU A 99 -8.08 -4.20 7.79
N ALA A 100 -9.25 -4.34 7.19
CA ALA A 100 -9.85 -5.64 6.88
C ALA A 100 -8.96 -6.44 5.91
N ALA A 101 -8.41 -5.81 4.87
CA ALA A 101 -7.53 -6.46 3.91
C ALA A 101 -6.21 -6.95 4.54
N LEU A 102 -5.68 -6.29 5.57
CA LEU A 102 -4.50 -6.76 6.29
C LEU A 102 -4.83 -7.88 7.29
N ALA A 103 -6.01 -7.81 7.91
CA ALA A 103 -6.50 -8.85 8.80
C ALA A 103 -6.91 -10.12 8.02
N ASP A 104 -7.45 -9.95 6.83
CA ASP A 104 -7.77 -11.02 5.90
C ASP A 104 -7.81 -10.50 4.45
N PRO A 105 -6.77 -10.72 3.62
CA PRO A 105 -6.76 -10.27 2.23
C PRO A 105 -7.92 -10.81 1.39
N ASP A 106 -8.52 -11.95 1.77
CA ASP A 106 -9.68 -12.52 1.09
C ASP A 106 -10.95 -11.67 1.24
N SER A 107 -10.99 -10.76 2.25
CA SER A 107 -12.07 -9.77 2.41
C SER A 107 -12.20 -8.82 1.22
N LEU A 108 -11.16 -8.69 0.41
CA LEU A 108 -11.21 -7.89 -0.82
C LEU A 108 -12.14 -8.47 -1.89
N ALA A 109 -12.61 -9.70 -1.73
CA ALA A 109 -13.67 -10.27 -2.57
C ALA A 109 -14.98 -9.47 -2.50
N GLU A 110 -15.26 -8.81 -1.37
CA GLU A 110 -16.44 -7.96 -1.15
C GLU A 110 -16.26 -6.52 -1.67
N VAL A 111 -15.04 -6.15 -2.05
CA VAL A 111 -14.74 -4.80 -2.55
C VAL A 111 -14.93 -4.76 -4.06
N GLU A 112 -15.66 -3.74 -4.55
CA GLU A 112 -15.82 -3.54 -5.99
C GLU A 112 -14.59 -2.83 -6.55
N PRO A 113 -13.85 -3.46 -7.48
CA PRO A 113 -12.65 -2.87 -8.05
C PRO A 113 -12.99 -1.73 -9.01
N TYR A 114 -12.14 -0.69 -9.06
CA TYR A 114 -12.18 0.38 -10.06
C TYR A 114 -10.76 0.84 -10.40
N GLY A 115 -10.57 1.42 -11.59
CA GLY A 115 -9.28 1.95 -12.05
C GLY A 115 -8.18 0.88 -12.11
N ASP A 116 -8.51 -0.35 -12.47
CA ASP A 116 -7.61 -1.52 -12.42
C ASP A 116 -6.93 -1.71 -11.04
N CYS A 117 -7.56 -1.23 -9.97
CA CYS A 117 -7.00 -1.22 -8.62
C CYS A 117 -5.60 -0.60 -8.56
N SER A 118 -5.35 0.42 -9.37
CA SER A 118 -4.09 1.19 -9.42
C SER A 118 -4.38 2.66 -9.18
N PHE A 119 -3.71 3.26 -8.18
CA PHE A 119 -3.90 4.67 -7.86
C PHE A 119 -2.58 5.34 -7.46
N GLU A 120 -1.61 5.33 -8.38
CA GLU A 120 -0.26 5.88 -8.17
C GLU A 120 -0.29 7.29 -7.58
N GLN A 121 -1.13 8.20 -8.11
CA GLN A 121 -1.17 9.59 -7.69
C GLN A 121 -1.54 9.76 -6.21
N MET A 122 -2.23 8.78 -5.59
CA MET A 122 -2.57 8.83 -4.17
C MET A 122 -1.32 8.84 -3.29
N SER A 123 -0.24 8.14 -3.67
CA SER A 123 1.04 8.13 -2.98
C SER A 123 1.70 9.51 -2.94
N TYR A 124 1.40 10.37 -3.92
CA TYR A 124 2.04 11.66 -4.11
C TYR A 124 1.20 12.88 -3.69
N VAL A 125 -0.03 12.69 -3.22
CA VAL A 125 -0.93 13.82 -2.88
C VAL A 125 -0.29 14.78 -1.87
N GLY A 126 0.35 14.25 -0.82
CA GLY A 126 1.06 15.05 0.17
C GLY A 126 2.26 15.80 -0.42
N GLU A 127 3.03 15.14 -1.29
CA GLU A 127 4.15 15.73 -2.04
C GLU A 127 3.66 16.88 -2.94
N TYR A 128 2.58 16.70 -3.68
CA TYR A 128 2.03 17.74 -4.54
C TYR A 128 1.62 18.98 -3.76
N ALA A 129 0.93 18.81 -2.62
CA ALA A 129 0.53 19.91 -1.76
C ALA A 129 1.73 20.60 -1.13
N TYR A 130 2.68 19.84 -0.59
CA TYR A 130 3.90 20.37 0.03
C TYR A 130 4.76 21.16 -0.97
N LYS A 131 4.97 20.59 -2.15
CA LYS A 131 5.75 21.24 -3.23
C LYS A 131 5.09 22.52 -3.72
N GLN A 132 3.75 22.55 -3.81
CA GLN A 132 3.01 23.76 -4.15
C GLN A 132 3.21 24.88 -3.11
N LEU A 133 3.29 24.53 -1.82
CA LEU A 133 3.43 25.51 -0.72
C LEU A 133 4.87 25.98 -0.51
N THR A 134 5.86 25.10 -0.74
CA THR A 134 7.25 25.35 -0.32
C THR A 134 8.27 25.37 -1.46
N GLY A 135 7.92 24.80 -2.60
CA GLY A 135 8.86 24.54 -3.70
C GLY A 135 9.85 23.41 -3.46
N LYS A 136 9.74 22.68 -2.31
CA LYS A 136 10.65 21.60 -1.90
C LYS A 136 9.96 20.25 -1.95
N SER A 137 10.74 19.16 -1.88
CA SER A 137 10.24 17.79 -1.81
C SER A 137 10.04 17.35 -0.35
N THR A 138 8.96 16.60 -0.08
CA THR A 138 8.71 15.94 1.20
C THR A 138 9.77 14.89 1.51
N TYR A 139 10.29 14.18 0.49
CA TYR A 139 11.30 13.13 0.64
C TYR A 139 12.61 13.65 1.24
N GLU A 140 12.94 14.92 1.02
CA GLU A 140 14.11 15.58 1.60
C GLU A 140 13.90 15.99 3.06
N GLN A 141 12.65 16.08 3.52
CA GLN A 141 12.26 16.52 4.85
C GLN A 141 11.95 15.37 5.82
N THR A 142 11.66 14.17 5.30
CA THR A 142 11.33 13.03 6.13
C THR A 142 12.49 12.61 7.03
N GLU A 143 12.34 12.81 8.33
CA GLU A 143 13.31 12.39 9.34
C GLU A 143 13.15 10.91 9.65
N GLN A 144 14.15 10.09 9.30
CA GLN A 144 14.12 8.62 9.45
C GLN A 144 13.74 8.14 10.85
N ARG A 145 14.17 8.85 11.91
CA ARG A 145 13.84 8.48 13.30
C ARG A 145 12.36 8.69 13.61
N LYS A 146 11.81 9.82 13.17
CA LYS A 146 10.38 10.14 13.34
C LYS A 146 9.53 9.17 12.54
N TYR A 147 9.92 8.90 11.29
CA TYR A 147 9.25 7.97 10.41
C TYR A 147 9.17 6.55 11.00
N LYS A 148 10.28 6.00 11.53
CA LYS A 148 10.27 4.70 12.20
C LYS A 148 9.35 4.65 13.42
N LYS A 149 9.26 5.74 14.17
CA LYS A 149 8.33 5.86 15.31
C LYS A 149 6.89 5.85 14.81
N LEU A 150 6.58 6.64 13.77
CA LEU A 150 5.27 6.68 13.12
C LEU A 150 4.83 5.29 12.65
N VAL A 151 5.67 4.58 11.89
CA VAL A 151 5.39 3.21 11.44
C VAL A 151 5.07 2.29 12.62
N SER A 152 5.84 2.39 13.72
CA SER A 152 5.60 1.59 14.92
C SER A 152 4.29 1.93 15.61
N GLU A 153 3.86 3.19 15.60
CA GLU A 153 2.59 3.64 16.16
C GLU A 153 1.41 3.15 15.32
N LEU A 154 1.46 3.33 14.01
CA LEU A 154 0.41 2.91 13.10
C LEU A 154 0.23 1.39 13.09
N LYS A 155 1.33 0.65 13.18
CA LYS A 155 1.32 -0.82 13.24
C LYS A 155 0.51 -1.39 14.40
N ARG A 156 0.37 -0.67 15.50
CA ARG A 156 -0.38 -1.14 16.70
C ARG A 156 -1.86 -1.34 16.43
N ASP A 157 -2.42 -0.63 15.46
CA ASP A 157 -3.83 -0.72 15.11
C ASP A 157 -4.10 -1.80 14.05
N ILE A 158 -3.04 -2.43 13.51
CA ILE A 158 -3.13 -3.40 12.43
C ILE A 158 -3.05 -4.81 13.00
N THR A 159 -4.06 -5.61 12.71
CA THR A 159 -4.01 -7.06 12.86
C THR A 159 -3.63 -7.64 11.50
N TYR A 160 -2.69 -8.57 11.48
CA TYR A 160 -2.29 -9.27 10.27
C TYR A 160 -2.80 -10.71 10.28
N LYS A 161 -3.30 -11.18 9.12
CA LYS A 161 -3.61 -12.60 8.93
C LYS A 161 -2.34 -13.44 9.13
N ASP A 162 -2.49 -14.57 9.82
CA ASP A 162 -1.37 -15.50 10.01
C ASP A 162 -0.78 -15.92 8.66
N GLY A 163 0.54 -15.82 8.56
CA GLY A 163 1.26 -16.16 7.35
C GLY A 163 1.14 -15.16 6.19
N ILE A 164 0.52 -13.98 6.35
CA ILE A 164 0.39 -12.95 5.31
C ILE A 164 1.74 -12.52 4.70
N GLN A 165 2.84 -12.71 5.43
CA GLN A 165 4.18 -12.38 4.98
C GLN A 165 4.77 -13.37 3.96
N PHE A 166 4.09 -14.50 3.68
CA PHE A 166 4.58 -15.53 2.76
C PHE A 166 3.80 -15.51 1.45
N PRO A 167 4.49 -15.60 0.30
CA PRO A 167 3.85 -15.77 -1.01
C PRO A 167 3.28 -17.18 -1.16
N ARG A 168 2.25 -17.35 -1.98
CA ARG A 168 1.55 -18.61 -2.22
C ARG A 168 1.25 -18.83 -3.69
N GLU A 169 1.04 -20.10 -4.06
CA GLU A 169 0.58 -20.50 -5.38
C GLU A 169 -0.30 -21.76 -5.28
N GLY A 170 -1.04 -22.06 -6.33
CA GLY A 170 -1.83 -23.28 -6.48
C GLY A 170 -2.79 -23.52 -5.31
N ALA A 171 -2.73 -24.72 -4.72
CA ALA A 171 -3.64 -25.14 -3.64
C ALA A 171 -3.49 -24.29 -2.37
N GLU A 172 -2.28 -23.83 -2.04
CA GLU A 172 -2.04 -22.97 -0.86
C GLU A 172 -2.67 -21.59 -1.04
N LEU A 173 -2.59 -21.02 -2.26
CA LEU A 173 -3.23 -19.75 -2.61
C LEU A 173 -4.75 -19.88 -2.47
N LYS A 174 -5.35 -20.94 -3.04
CA LYS A 174 -6.78 -21.20 -2.95
C LYS A 174 -7.26 -21.37 -1.50
N GLN A 175 -6.45 -22.00 -0.64
CA GLN A 175 -6.76 -22.14 0.78
C GLN A 175 -6.68 -20.81 1.52
N PHE A 176 -5.78 -19.94 1.14
CA PHE A 176 -5.54 -18.65 1.79
C PHE A 176 -6.55 -17.58 1.34
N LEU A 177 -6.95 -17.59 0.04
CA LEU A 177 -7.85 -16.63 -0.61
C LEU A 177 -9.03 -17.34 -1.31
N PRO A 178 -9.86 -18.10 -0.58
CA PRO A 178 -10.89 -18.95 -1.19
C PRO A 178 -11.99 -18.14 -1.90
N GLN A 179 -12.39 -16.97 -1.38
CA GLN A 179 -13.44 -16.14 -1.96
C GLN A 179 -12.93 -15.43 -3.23
N LEU A 180 -11.72 -14.87 -3.19
CA LEU A 180 -11.09 -14.27 -4.36
C LEU A 180 -10.88 -15.29 -5.48
N CYS A 181 -10.37 -16.48 -5.17
CA CYS A 181 -10.22 -17.55 -6.16
C CYS A 181 -11.56 -18.00 -6.74
N ALA A 182 -12.64 -17.98 -5.95
CA ALA A 182 -13.99 -18.31 -6.43
C ALA A 182 -14.59 -17.19 -7.30
N LYS A 183 -14.35 -15.92 -6.93
CA LYS A 183 -14.83 -14.74 -7.68
C LYS A 183 -14.11 -14.59 -9.03
N TYR A 184 -12.83 -14.96 -9.10
CA TYR A 184 -11.96 -14.80 -10.28
C TYR A 184 -11.29 -16.14 -10.66
N PRO A 185 -12.05 -17.17 -11.11
CA PRO A 185 -11.56 -18.53 -11.26
C PRO A 185 -10.44 -18.68 -12.30
N ASP A 186 -10.38 -17.78 -13.29
CA ASP A 186 -9.42 -17.86 -14.40
C ASP A 186 -8.15 -17.04 -14.15
N ARG A 187 -8.05 -16.33 -13.01
CA ARG A 187 -6.95 -15.39 -12.76
C ARG A 187 -5.87 -15.93 -11.82
N TRP A 188 -6.06 -17.05 -11.14
CA TRP A 188 -5.12 -17.60 -10.16
C TRP A 188 -4.48 -18.95 -10.57
N LEU A 189 -4.84 -19.47 -11.75
CA LEU A 189 -4.39 -20.78 -12.24
C LEU A 189 -2.94 -20.76 -12.74
N GLU A 190 -2.48 -19.63 -13.27
CA GLU A 190 -1.11 -19.45 -13.76
C GLU A 190 -0.34 -18.54 -12.80
N PRO A 191 0.76 -18.99 -12.20
CA PRO A 191 1.57 -18.13 -11.37
C PRO A 191 2.24 -17.04 -12.22
N HIS A 192 1.82 -15.80 -12.06
CA HIS A 192 2.43 -14.64 -12.72
C HIS A 192 3.70 -14.14 -12.02
N TRP A 193 4.10 -14.81 -10.93
CA TRP A 193 5.24 -14.43 -10.14
C TRP A 193 6.56 -14.66 -10.88
N ILE A 194 7.30 -13.57 -11.05
CA ILE A 194 8.72 -13.62 -11.45
C ILE A 194 9.57 -14.15 -10.26
N PHE A 195 8.96 -14.60 -9.19
CA PHE A 195 9.58 -14.92 -7.91
C PHE A 195 9.77 -16.43 -7.72
N ASP A 196 10.95 -16.81 -7.28
CA ASP A 196 11.18 -18.15 -6.75
C ASP A 196 10.68 -18.23 -5.31
N LEU A 197 9.44 -18.72 -5.15
CA LEU A 197 8.77 -18.87 -3.85
C LEU A 197 9.58 -19.69 -2.85
N LYS A 198 10.33 -20.69 -3.34
CA LYS A 198 11.18 -21.52 -2.49
C LYS A 198 12.30 -20.68 -1.88
N VAL A 199 12.97 -19.87 -2.69
CA VAL A 199 14.04 -18.97 -2.23
C VAL A 199 13.49 -17.93 -1.26
N ALA A 200 12.31 -17.35 -1.55
CA ALA A 200 11.68 -16.39 -0.65
C ALA A 200 11.38 -17.01 0.72
N ARG A 201 10.77 -18.20 0.77
CA ARG A 201 10.49 -18.93 2.02
C ARG A 201 11.76 -19.29 2.79
N GLU A 202 12.78 -19.81 2.13
CA GLU A 202 14.06 -20.12 2.76
C GLU A 202 14.71 -18.90 3.40
N LEU A 203 14.65 -17.73 2.74
CA LEU A 203 15.17 -16.48 3.27
C LEU A 203 14.41 -15.99 4.50
N PHE A 204 13.08 -16.10 4.51
CA PHE A 204 12.25 -15.77 5.67
C PHE A 204 12.53 -16.73 6.84
N HIS A 205 12.51 -18.04 6.61
CA HIS A 205 12.78 -19.04 7.65
C HIS A 205 14.20 -18.95 8.23
N ALA A 206 15.18 -18.55 7.40
CA ALA A 206 16.55 -18.34 7.86
C ALA A 206 16.73 -17.02 8.63
N GLY A 207 15.67 -16.20 8.81
CA GLY A 207 15.75 -14.88 9.45
C GLY A 207 16.65 -13.88 8.71
N LYS A 208 16.96 -14.15 7.44
CA LYS A 208 17.87 -13.32 6.63
C LYS A 208 17.18 -12.12 5.97
N VAL A 209 15.85 -12.13 5.94
CA VAL A 209 15.01 -11.04 5.48
C VAL A 209 13.78 -10.94 6.38
N HIS A 210 13.29 -9.74 6.59
CA HIS A 210 12.14 -9.47 7.44
C HIS A 210 10.92 -9.01 6.63
N ASP A 211 11.15 -8.65 5.36
CA ASP A 211 10.11 -8.17 4.45
C ASP A 211 10.48 -8.41 2.97
N HIS A 212 9.53 -8.14 2.10
CA HIS A 212 9.65 -8.30 0.67
C HIS A 212 10.77 -7.45 0.04
N GLN A 213 10.92 -6.20 0.46
CA GLN A 213 11.94 -5.30 -0.11
C GLN A 213 13.35 -5.86 0.04
N GLN A 214 13.63 -6.59 1.14
CA GLN A 214 14.92 -7.22 1.35
C GLN A 214 15.15 -8.40 0.40
N VAL A 215 14.09 -9.14 0.05
CA VAL A 215 14.15 -10.25 -0.93
C VAL A 215 14.45 -9.69 -2.32
N CYS A 216 13.71 -8.68 -2.76
CA CYS A 216 13.92 -8.03 -4.07
C CYS A 216 15.32 -7.44 -4.23
N LYS A 217 15.84 -6.74 -3.22
CA LYS A 217 17.20 -6.16 -3.24
C LYS A 217 18.30 -7.23 -3.39
N LYS A 218 18.13 -8.40 -2.79
CA LYS A 218 19.10 -9.50 -2.93
C LYS A 218 19.11 -10.10 -4.33
N ARG A 219 17.95 -10.23 -4.98
CA ARG A 219 17.83 -10.74 -6.34
C ARG A 219 18.53 -9.83 -7.36
N ASN A 220 18.30 -8.52 -7.30
CA ASN A 220 18.90 -7.54 -8.21
C ASN A 220 20.44 -7.54 -8.14
N ARG A 221 21.02 -7.91 -7.01
CA ARG A 221 22.48 -8.07 -6.87
C ARG A 221 23.02 -9.37 -7.49
N GLY A 222 22.20 -10.41 -7.62
CA GLY A 222 22.59 -11.69 -8.21
C GLY A 222 22.58 -11.73 -9.74
N HIS A 223 21.81 -10.85 -10.39
CA HIS A 223 21.67 -10.79 -11.86
C HIS A 223 22.67 -9.85 -12.55
N GLY A 224 23.47 -9.08 -11.80
CA GLY A 224 24.48 -8.16 -12.32
C GLY A 224 25.85 -8.80 -12.64
N GLY A 225 25.98 -10.13 -12.64
CA GLY A 225 27.24 -10.85 -12.67
C GLY A 225 27.56 -11.64 -13.95
N GLU A 226 26.70 -11.66 -14.98
CA GLU A 226 27.04 -12.35 -16.24
C GLU A 226 26.58 -11.54 -17.45
N ALA A 227 27.38 -10.54 -17.80
CA ALA A 227 27.46 -9.99 -19.16
C ALA A 227 28.92 -9.75 -19.46
N ARG A 228 29.57 -10.75 -20.02
CA ARG A 228 30.79 -10.65 -20.84
C ARG A 228 30.60 -11.48 -22.08
#